data_2bbdc8e1289916740555f77c52ad6b2b
#
_entry.id   2bbdc8e1289916740555f77c52ad6b2b
#
_cell.length_a   1.000
_cell.length_b   1.000
_cell.length_c   1.000
_cell.angle_alpha   90.00
_cell.angle_beta   90.00
_cell.angle_gamma   90.00
#
_symmetry.space_group_name_H-M   'P 1'
#
loop_
_entity.id
_entity.type
_entity.pdbx_description
1 polymer ?
#
loop_
_entity_poly.entity_id
_entity_poly.type
_entity_poly.pdbx_seq_one_letter_code
_entity_poly.pdbx_strand_id
1 'polypeptide(L)'
;MLNRKNFWSWLPLALLALVLLTGLRPVVLAGMQRGLLATGFWQAPLPVRAATLPMVRTGGPTYPHNLPLFTLDGQPTNLSALKGKVVFVNLWASWCPPCVAEMPGIYALYQKMNPQKVAFVMISLDENPARAKALLQRRGYTFPVYFPAATLPAPFDSQSIPSTVILGPDGQVAARHDGMAKYNTPEFKAGLEALATTP
;
A
#
# COMPACT_ATOMS: atom_id res chain seq x y z
N MET A 1 6.47 41.59 32.98
CA MET A 1 7.02 41.81 31.62
C MET A 1 7.66 40.52 31.14
N LEU A 2 6.96 39.71 30.35
CA LEU A 2 7.56 38.48 29.75
C LEU A 2 8.58 38.91 28.71
N ASN A 3 9.82 38.49 28.95
CA ASN A 3 10.98 38.84 28.11
C ASN A 3 10.78 38.23 26.70
N ARG A 4 10.66 39.08 25.67
CA ARG A 4 10.45 38.69 24.25
C ARG A 4 11.45 37.66 23.75
N LYS A 5 12.65 37.58 24.32
CA LYS A 5 13.68 36.61 23.97
C LYS A 5 13.30 35.16 24.39
N ASN A 6 12.59 35.01 25.52
CA ASN A 6 12.21 33.69 26.03
C ASN A 6 10.96 33.10 25.31
N PHE A 7 10.12 33.95 24.71
CA PHE A 7 8.91 33.51 24.01
C PHE A 7 9.25 32.62 22.81
N TRP A 8 10.26 32.98 22.03
CA TRP A 8 10.69 32.19 20.86
C TRP A 8 11.33 30.84 21.24
N SER A 9 11.88 30.72 22.43
CA SER A 9 12.48 29.47 22.93
C SER A 9 11.44 28.42 23.31
N TRP A 10 10.23 28.84 23.72
CA TRP A 10 9.14 27.94 24.14
C TRP A 10 8.20 27.57 23.01
N LEU A 11 8.21 28.32 21.91
CA LEU A 11 7.35 28.10 20.76
C LEU A 11 7.45 26.66 20.18
N PRO A 12 8.64 26.07 19.95
CA PRO A 12 8.76 24.71 19.46
C PRO A 12 8.23 23.67 20.46
N LEU A 13 8.42 23.90 21.77
CA LEU A 13 7.89 23.01 22.79
C LEU A 13 6.36 23.08 22.88
N ALA A 14 5.78 24.25 22.76
CA ALA A 14 4.32 24.45 22.73
C ALA A 14 3.69 23.80 21.49
N LEU A 15 4.32 23.95 20.32
CA LEU A 15 3.90 23.27 19.09
C LEU A 15 3.99 21.74 19.21
N LEU A 16 5.07 21.23 19.79
CA LEU A 16 5.23 19.81 20.05
C LEU A 16 4.14 19.29 21.00
N ALA A 17 3.90 20.00 22.11
CA ALA A 17 2.85 19.66 23.05
C ALA A 17 1.45 19.67 22.38
N LEU A 18 1.17 20.65 21.53
CA LEU A 18 -0.07 20.74 20.77
C LEU A 18 -0.26 19.52 19.87
N VAL A 19 0.76 19.14 19.10
CA VAL A 19 0.74 17.94 18.24
C VAL A 19 0.53 16.66 19.06
N LEU A 20 1.16 16.59 20.25
CA LEU A 20 1.03 15.43 21.12
C LEU A 20 -0.35 15.29 21.77
N LEU A 21 -1.02 16.42 22.07
CA LEU A 21 -2.31 16.45 22.78
C LEU A 21 -3.52 16.41 21.84
N THR A 22 -3.40 16.90 20.60
CA THR A 22 -4.53 17.08 19.67
C THR A 22 -4.81 15.87 18.78
N GLY A 23 -4.11 14.74 18.93
CA GLY A 23 -4.29 13.58 18.03
C GLY A 23 -3.82 13.83 16.58
N LEU A 24 -3.13 14.93 16.30
CA LEU A 24 -2.58 15.28 14.99
C LEU A 24 -1.32 14.48 14.62
N ARG A 25 -0.80 13.67 15.56
CA ARG A 25 0.40 12.84 15.36
C ARG A 25 0.39 12.07 14.04
N PRO A 26 -0.66 11.29 13.69
CA PRO A 26 -0.64 10.52 12.44
C PRO A 26 -0.66 11.40 11.21
N VAL A 27 -1.28 12.57 11.27
CA VAL A 27 -1.35 13.52 10.14
C VAL A 27 0.00 14.18 9.89
N VAL A 28 0.68 14.61 10.97
CA VAL A 28 2.01 15.24 10.89
C VAL A 28 3.05 14.22 10.41
N LEU A 29 3.07 13.03 11.01
CA LEU A 29 3.99 11.96 10.59
C LEU A 29 3.77 11.53 9.13
N ALA A 30 2.52 11.36 8.71
CA ALA A 30 2.20 11.03 7.33
C ALA A 30 2.62 12.16 6.35
N GLY A 31 2.53 13.42 6.78
CA GLY A 31 3.00 14.58 6.01
C GLY A 31 4.52 14.58 5.84
N MET A 32 5.26 14.34 6.90
CA MET A 32 6.72 14.21 6.86
C MET A 32 7.19 13.06 5.96
N GLN A 33 6.55 11.89 6.09
CA GLN A 33 6.85 10.71 5.27
C GLN A 33 6.54 10.93 3.79
N ARG A 34 5.47 11.67 3.46
CA ARG A 34 5.22 12.09 2.08
C ARG A 34 6.32 12.99 1.52
N GLY A 35 6.84 13.89 2.32
CA GLY A 35 8.00 14.71 1.94
C GLY A 35 9.21 13.84 1.60
N LEU A 36 9.51 12.83 2.41
CA LEU A 36 10.58 11.86 2.14
C LEU A 36 10.34 11.06 0.86
N LEU A 37 9.11 10.62 0.59
CA LEU A 37 8.77 9.95 -0.68
C LEU A 37 8.97 10.87 -1.89
N ALA A 38 8.69 12.17 -1.75
CA ALA A 38 8.88 13.15 -2.83
C ALA A 38 10.36 13.33 -3.20
N THR A 39 11.30 13.10 -2.27
CA THR A 39 12.74 13.15 -2.55
C THR A 39 13.24 11.99 -3.40
N GLY A 40 12.41 10.95 -3.62
CA GLY A 40 12.81 9.76 -4.38
C GLY A 40 13.74 8.81 -3.63
N PHE A 41 14.03 9.07 -2.36
CA PHE A 41 14.94 8.25 -1.54
C PHE A 41 14.38 6.83 -1.32
N TRP A 42 13.05 6.68 -1.30
CA TRP A 42 12.34 5.39 -1.20
C TRP A 42 11.63 5.05 -2.51
N GLN A 43 12.28 4.25 -3.34
CA GLN A 43 11.66 3.69 -4.54
C GLN A 43 11.36 2.21 -4.31
N ALA A 44 10.15 1.76 -4.69
CA ALA A 44 9.83 0.35 -4.66
C ALA A 44 10.77 -0.40 -5.62
N PRO A 45 11.46 -1.45 -5.15
CA PRO A 45 12.25 -2.27 -6.06
C PRO A 45 11.31 -2.94 -7.06
N LEU A 46 11.53 -2.67 -8.33
CA LEU A 46 10.89 -3.45 -9.38
C LEU A 46 11.81 -4.59 -9.75
N PRO A 47 11.26 -5.74 -10.09
CA PRO A 47 11.98 -6.71 -10.88
C PRO A 47 12.14 -6.14 -12.30
N VAL A 48 13.08 -5.21 -12.48
CA VAL A 48 13.44 -4.64 -13.81
C VAL A 48 13.92 -5.70 -14.79
N ARG A 49 13.90 -6.95 -14.41
CA ARG A 49 14.40 -8.10 -15.18
C ARG A 49 13.34 -9.10 -15.61
N ALA A 50 12.08 -8.74 -15.65
CA ALA A 50 11.06 -9.63 -16.23
C ALA A 50 11.30 -9.92 -17.72
N ALA A 51 12.13 -9.11 -18.39
CA ALA A 51 12.43 -9.28 -19.82
C ALA A 51 13.70 -10.12 -20.11
N THR A 52 14.55 -10.48 -19.12
CA THR A 52 15.84 -11.12 -19.39
C THR A 52 16.28 -12.20 -18.40
N LEU A 53 15.47 -12.55 -17.42
CA LEU A 53 15.74 -13.78 -16.67
C LEU A 53 15.01 -14.94 -17.38
N PRO A 54 15.70 -16.06 -17.66
CA PRO A 54 14.97 -17.28 -17.92
C PRO A 54 14.06 -17.47 -16.72
N MET A 55 12.75 -17.61 -16.98
CA MET A 55 11.78 -17.99 -15.95
C MET A 55 12.28 -19.30 -15.36
N VAL A 56 13.10 -19.22 -14.32
CA VAL A 56 13.31 -20.34 -13.44
C VAL A 56 11.94 -20.52 -12.80
N ARG A 57 11.15 -21.42 -13.35
CA ARG A 57 10.05 -22.05 -12.67
C ARG A 57 10.65 -22.81 -11.50
N THR A 58 11.15 -22.07 -10.51
CA THR A 58 11.34 -22.63 -9.19
C THR A 58 9.93 -22.92 -8.74
N GLY A 59 9.61 -24.19 -8.58
CA GLY A 59 8.36 -24.65 -7.97
C GLY A 59 8.27 -24.15 -6.53
N GLY A 60 8.30 -22.83 -6.38
CA GLY A 60 7.91 -22.14 -5.17
C GLY A 60 6.44 -22.41 -4.91
N PRO A 61 5.98 -22.27 -3.67
CA PRO A 61 4.60 -22.52 -3.34
C PRO A 61 3.73 -21.69 -4.29
N THR A 62 2.99 -22.39 -5.14
CA THR A 62 1.95 -21.77 -5.97
C THR A 62 1.10 -20.99 -4.99
N TYR A 63 1.03 -19.67 -5.16
CA TYR A 63 0.15 -18.83 -4.36
C TYR A 63 -1.20 -19.55 -4.28
N PRO A 64 -1.72 -19.81 -3.08
CA PRO A 64 -3.06 -20.37 -2.98
C PRO A 64 -4.00 -19.31 -3.53
N HIS A 65 -4.46 -19.52 -4.79
CA HIS A 65 -5.46 -18.66 -5.43
C HIS A 65 -6.74 -18.54 -4.57
N ASN A 66 -6.80 -19.27 -3.47
CA ASN A 66 -7.87 -19.31 -2.52
C ASN A 66 -7.54 -18.46 -1.27
N LEU A 67 -7.60 -17.14 -1.41
CA LEU A 67 -7.57 -16.22 -0.28
C LEU A 67 -8.98 -15.64 -0.09
N PRO A 68 -9.73 -16.13 0.91
CA PRO A 68 -11.04 -15.59 1.23
C PRO A 68 -10.91 -14.19 1.85
N LEU A 69 -11.69 -13.27 1.33
CA LEU A 69 -11.72 -11.86 1.73
C LEU A 69 -13.16 -11.39 1.89
N PHE A 70 -13.35 -10.28 2.57
CA PHE A 70 -14.58 -9.50 2.54
C PHE A 70 -14.34 -8.16 1.84
N THR A 71 -15.30 -7.71 1.07
CA THR A 71 -15.30 -6.36 0.51
C THR A 71 -15.56 -5.32 1.60
N LEU A 72 -15.39 -4.02 1.27
CA LEU A 72 -15.70 -2.92 2.17
C LEU A 72 -17.16 -2.91 2.67
N ASP A 73 -18.07 -3.51 1.91
CA ASP A 73 -19.49 -3.64 2.24
C ASP A 73 -19.83 -5.01 2.87
N GLY A 74 -18.82 -5.77 3.27
CA GLY A 74 -18.96 -7.05 3.98
C GLY A 74 -19.35 -8.24 3.09
N GLN A 75 -19.33 -8.10 1.76
CA GLN A 75 -19.62 -9.22 0.86
C GLN A 75 -18.44 -10.17 0.76
N PRO A 76 -18.65 -11.48 0.85
CA PRO A 76 -17.59 -12.45 0.69
C PRO A 76 -17.06 -12.43 -0.75
N THR A 77 -15.75 -12.53 -0.89
CA THR A 77 -15.05 -12.64 -2.17
C THR A 77 -13.79 -13.47 -2.02
N ASN A 78 -13.12 -13.71 -3.11
CA ASN A 78 -11.89 -14.49 -3.11
C ASN A 78 -10.90 -13.95 -4.14
N LEU A 79 -9.63 -13.95 -3.80
CA LEU A 79 -8.57 -13.47 -4.70
C LEU A 79 -8.50 -14.29 -6.00
N SER A 80 -8.95 -15.54 -5.97
CA SER A 80 -9.04 -16.42 -7.16
C SER A 80 -9.88 -15.82 -8.31
N ALA A 81 -10.81 -14.91 -8.00
CA ALA A 81 -11.60 -14.19 -9.02
C ALA A 81 -10.74 -13.26 -9.90
N LEU A 82 -9.49 -12.99 -9.50
CA LEU A 82 -8.56 -12.12 -10.22
C LEU A 82 -7.51 -12.91 -11.03
N LYS A 83 -7.65 -14.23 -11.12
CA LYS A 83 -6.77 -15.08 -11.94
C LYS A 83 -6.69 -14.57 -13.37
N GLY A 84 -5.51 -14.59 -13.96
CA GLY A 84 -5.25 -14.07 -15.31
C GLY A 84 -4.94 -12.57 -15.36
N LYS A 85 -5.00 -11.88 -14.22
CA LYS A 85 -4.56 -10.48 -14.12
C LYS A 85 -3.27 -10.37 -13.29
N VAL A 86 -2.52 -9.32 -13.52
CA VAL A 86 -1.52 -8.87 -12.54
C VAL A 86 -2.27 -8.33 -11.32
N VAL A 87 -1.88 -8.75 -10.12
CA VAL A 87 -2.54 -8.27 -8.90
C VAL A 87 -1.54 -7.50 -8.04
N PHE A 88 -1.85 -6.22 -7.81
CA PHE A 88 -1.16 -5.37 -6.84
C PHE A 88 -1.86 -5.52 -5.50
N VAL A 89 -1.25 -6.29 -4.58
CA VAL A 89 -1.75 -6.46 -3.21
C VAL A 89 -0.97 -5.54 -2.28
N ASN A 90 -1.67 -4.72 -1.49
CA ASN A 90 -1.04 -3.88 -0.47
C ASN A 90 -1.73 -4.10 0.89
N LEU A 91 -0.93 -4.44 1.89
CA LEU A 91 -1.35 -4.61 3.28
C LEU A 91 -1.15 -3.30 4.02
N TRP A 92 -2.20 -2.78 4.63
CA TRP A 92 -2.22 -1.48 5.27
C TRP A 92 -3.20 -1.39 6.44
N ALA A 93 -3.16 -0.28 7.19
CA ALA A 93 -4.18 0.05 8.16
C ALA A 93 -4.36 1.57 8.28
N SER A 94 -5.53 2.02 8.71
CA SER A 94 -5.82 3.46 8.86
C SER A 94 -5.01 4.14 9.97
N TRP A 95 -4.54 3.37 10.95
CA TRP A 95 -3.70 3.80 12.07
C TRP A 95 -2.20 3.74 11.77
N CYS A 96 -1.81 3.28 10.58
CA CYS A 96 -0.41 3.13 10.16
C CYS A 96 0.04 4.39 9.38
N PRO A 97 0.83 5.31 9.96
CA PRO A 97 1.22 6.56 9.29
C PRO A 97 1.97 6.36 7.98
N PRO A 98 2.97 5.44 7.86
CA PRO A 98 3.65 5.19 6.58
C PRO A 98 2.69 4.64 5.51
N CYS A 99 1.73 3.77 5.88
CA CYS A 99 0.72 3.27 4.95
C CYS A 99 -0.12 4.42 4.37
N VAL A 100 -0.60 5.31 5.23
CA VAL A 100 -1.40 6.49 4.80
C VAL A 100 -0.57 7.47 3.97
N ALA A 101 0.75 7.53 4.20
CA ALA A 101 1.65 8.40 3.44
C ALA A 101 1.84 7.95 1.99
N GLU A 102 1.88 6.64 1.71
CA GLU A 102 2.06 6.12 0.35
C GLU A 102 0.77 6.05 -0.48
N MET A 103 -0.42 6.04 0.17
CA MET A 103 -1.72 5.92 -0.50
C MET A 103 -1.96 6.91 -1.66
N PRO A 104 -1.60 8.20 -1.58
CA PRO A 104 -1.77 9.11 -2.72
C PRO A 104 -1.02 8.64 -3.97
N GLY A 105 0.18 8.06 -3.80
CA GLY A 105 0.95 7.47 -4.88
C GLY A 105 0.30 6.21 -5.45
N ILE A 106 -0.18 5.32 -4.58
CA ILE A 106 -0.90 4.11 -4.99
C ILE A 106 -2.18 4.50 -5.74
N TYR A 107 -2.94 5.49 -5.25
CA TYR A 107 -4.17 5.94 -5.90
C TYR A 107 -3.93 6.54 -7.28
N ALA A 108 -2.89 7.38 -7.40
CA ALA A 108 -2.50 7.93 -8.69
C ALA A 108 -2.04 6.86 -9.70
N LEU A 109 -1.40 5.79 -9.23
CA LEU A 109 -1.08 4.62 -10.05
C LEU A 109 -2.36 3.87 -10.46
N TYR A 110 -3.25 3.57 -9.48
CA TYR A 110 -4.52 2.89 -9.71
C TYR A 110 -5.35 3.55 -10.83
N GLN A 111 -5.45 4.87 -10.80
CA GLN A 111 -6.20 5.63 -11.82
C GLN A 111 -5.62 5.55 -13.25
N LYS A 112 -4.33 5.20 -13.37
CA LYS A 112 -3.62 5.10 -14.65
C LYS A 112 -3.57 3.68 -15.22
N MET A 113 -3.93 2.66 -14.42
CA MET A 113 -3.84 1.27 -14.85
C MET A 113 -5.13 0.80 -15.53
N ASN A 114 -4.96 -0.10 -16.51
CA ASN A 114 -6.10 -0.76 -17.15
C ASN A 114 -6.67 -1.84 -16.20
N PRO A 115 -7.92 -1.72 -15.73
CA PRO A 115 -8.50 -2.65 -14.76
C PRO A 115 -8.76 -4.06 -15.32
N GLN A 116 -8.72 -4.23 -16.65
CA GLN A 116 -8.81 -5.54 -17.28
C GLN A 116 -7.48 -6.32 -17.19
N LYS A 117 -6.37 -5.62 -17.02
CA LYS A 117 -5.01 -6.20 -17.00
C LYS A 117 -4.41 -6.23 -15.59
N VAL A 118 -4.66 -5.18 -14.80
CA VAL A 118 -4.08 -5.01 -13.44
C VAL A 118 -5.18 -4.76 -12.43
N ALA A 119 -5.28 -5.63 -11.44
CA ALA A 119 -6.20 -5.48 -10.34
C ALA A 119 -5.47 -4.95 -9.10
N PHE A 120 -6.13 -4.08 -8.34
CA PHE A 120 -5.64 -3.61 -7.04
C PHE A 120 -6.44 -4.27 -5.93
N VAL A 121 -5.73 -4.75 -4.91
CA VAL A 121 -6.30 -5.42 -3.73
C VAL A 121 -5.69 -4.77 -2.50
N MET A 122 -6.37 -3.77 -1.96
CA MET A 122 -5.93 -3.05 -0.77
C MET A 122 -6.48 -3.75 0.47
N ILE A 123 -5.68 -4.63 1.10
CA ILE A 123 -6.10 -5.40 2.28
C ILE A 123 -5.89 -4.56 3.53
N SER A 124 -6.98 -4.14 4.16
CA SER A 124 -6.94 -3.43 5.44
C SER A 124 -6.84 -4.42 6.61
N LEU A 125 -5.92 -4.12 7.53
CA LEU A 125 -5.75 -4.83 8.80
C LEU A 125 -6.42 -4.07 9.97
N ASP A 126 -7.32 -3.12 9.68
CA ASP A 126 -8.14 -2.49 10.69
C ASP A 126 -9.13 -3.52 11.29
N GLU A 127 -9.15 -3.64 12.60
CA GLU A 127 -10.14 -4.48 13.30
C GLU A 127 -11.58 -3.99 13.08
N ASN A 128 -11.75 -2.67 12.92
CA ASN A 128 -13.03 -2.05 12.62
C ASN A 128 -13.04 -1.48 11.18
N PRO A 129 -13.77 -2.10 10.25
CA PRO A 129 -13.87 -1.65 8.86
C PRO A 129 -14.34 -0.19 8.69
N ALA A 130 -15.08 0.35 9.65
CA ALA A 130 -15.55 1.74 9.62
C ALA A 130 -14.37 2.74 9.62
N ARG A 131 -13.23 2.41 10.23
CA ARG A 131 -12.02 3.26 10.24
C ARG A 131 -11.42 3.38 8.84
N ALA A 132 -11.26 2.26 8.15
CA ALA A 132 -10.81 2.24 6.76
C ALA A 132 -11.78 3.02 5.87
N LYS A 133 -13.09 2.75 5.97
CA LYS A 133 -14.14 3.46 5.21
C LYS A 133 -14.10 4.97 5.41
N ALA A 134 -13.98 5.42 6.65
CA ALA A 134 -13.89 6.84 6.97
C ALA A 134 -12.63 7.51 6.38
N LEU A 135 -11.49 6.81 6.36
CA LEU A 135 -10.27 7.32 5.73
C LEU A 135 -10.44 7.45 4.23
N LEU A 136 -10.98 6.43 3.55
CA LEU A 136 -11.22 6.45 2.10
C LEU A 136 -12.13 7.61 1.71
N GLN A 137 -13.25 7.80 2.44
CA GLN A 137 -14.20 8.88 2.19
C GLN A 137 -13.55 10.27 2.36
N ARG A 138 -12.83 10.49 3.45
CA ARG A 138 -12.11 11.76 3.69
C ARG A 138 -11.06 12.08 2.63
N ARG A 139 -10.48 11.07 2.00
CA ARG A 139 -9.41 11.22 0.99
C ARG A 139 -9.92 11.15 -0.44
N GLY A 140 -11.19 10.77 -0.66
CA GLY A 140 -11.76 10.58 -1.98
C GLY A 140 -11.17 9.39 -2.74
N TYR A 141 -10.70 8.35 -2.04
CA TYR A 141 -10.13 7.16 -2.67
C TYR A 141 -11.22 6.17 -3.05
N THR A 142 -11.14 5.64 -4.29
CA THR A 142 -12.11 4.70 -4.86
C THR A 142 -11.49 3.36 -5.24
N PHE A 143 -10.23 3.11 -4.91
CA PHE A 143 -9.64 1.80 -5.13
C PHE A 143 -10.32 0.73 -4.24
N PRO A 144 -10.38 -0.54 -4.70
CA PRO A 144 -11.05 -1.60 -3.96
C PRO A 144 -10.31 -1.94 -2.67
N VAL A 145 -11.04 -1.99 -1.55
CA VAL A 145 -10.52 -2.36 -0.23
C VAL A 145 -11.19 -3.63 0.24
N TYR A 146 -10.38 -4.49 0.85
CA TYR A 146 -10.78 -5.79 1.36
C TYR A 146 -10.31 -5.98 2.79
N PHE A 147 -10.94 -6.93 3.47
CA PHE A 147 -10.58 -7.39 4.80
C PHE A 147 -10.33 -8.89 4.78
N PRO A 148 -9.31 -9.40 5.50
CA PRO A 148 -9.05 -10.82 5.54
C PRO A 148 -10.20 -11.56 6.26
N ALA A 149 -10.66 -12.67 5.67
CA ALA A 149 -11.65 -13.54 6.29
C ALA A 149 -11.02 -14.55 7.27
N ALA A 150 -9.69 -14.71 7.23
CA ALA A 150 -8.89 -15.56 8.09
C ALA A 150 -7.46 -15.01 8.18
N THR A 151 -6.61 -15.67 8.97
CA THR A 151 -5.17 -15.36 9.01
C THR A 151 -4.58 -15.40 7.62
N LEU A 152 -3.83 -14.34 7.26
CA LEU A 152 -3.21 -14.24 5.95
C LEU A 152 -2.07 -15.26 5.83
N PRO A 153 -2.08 -16.12 4.79
CA PRO A 153 -0.98 -17.04 4.52
C PRO A 153 0.18 -16.35 3.81
N ALA A 154 1.34 -17.00 3.74
CA ALA A 154 2.38 -16.57 2.81
C ALA A 154 1.83 -16.47 1.37
N PRO A 155 2.24 -15.46 0.60
CA PRO A 155 3.23 -14.42 0.87
C PRO A 155 2.65 -13.17 1.55
N PHE A 156 1.44 -13.19 2.09
CA PHE A 156 0.76 -12.03 2.69
C PHE A 156 0.88 -11.96 4.23
N ASP A 157 1.64 -12.87 4.83
CA ASP A 157 1.90 -13.00 6.27
C ASP A 157 2.95 -12.00 6.79
N SER A 158 2.97 -10.79 6.27
CA SER A 158 3.99 -9.79 6.63
C SER A 158 3.94 -9.47 8.13
N GLN A 159 5.12 -9.41 8.74
CA GLN A 159 5.31 -8.99 10.14
C GLN A 159 5.25 -7.47 10.31
N SER A 160 5.20 -6.72 9.21
CA SER A 160 5.17 -5.25 9.21
C SER A 160 4.31 -4.71 8.07
N ILE A 161 3.74 -3.53 8.29
CA ILE A 161 3.01 -2.78 7.28
C ILE A 161 3.59 -1.36 7.13
N PRO A 162 3.51 -0.80 5.90
CA PRO A 162 2.90 -1.36 4.70
C PRO A 162 3.73 -2.50 4.10
N SER A 163 3.07 -3.44 3.44
CA SER A 163 3.71 -4.50 2.68
C SER A 163 2.99 -4.67 1.34
N THR A 164 3.74 -4.76 0.26
CA THR A 164 3.19 -4.89 -1.09
C THR A 164 3.69 -6.16 -1.74
N VAL A 165 2.77 -6.93 -2.30
CA VAL A 165 3.04 -8.14 -3.08
C VAL A 165 2.45 -7.96 -4.47
N ILE A 166 3.25 -8.20 -5.49
CA ILE A 166 2.81 -8.22 -6.89
C ILE A 166 2.71 -9.67 -7.35
N LEU A 167 1.54 -10.04 -7.83
CA LEU A 167 1.31 -11.34 -8.44
C LEU A 167 1.25 -11.21 -9.96
N GLY A 168 1.86 -12.16 -10.66
CA GLY A 168 1.69 -12.33 -12.09
C GLY A 168 0.30 -12.88 -12.45
N PRO A 169 -0.06 -12.91 -13.76
CA PRO A 169 -1.32 -13.50 -14.23
C PRO A 169 -1.47 -14.99 -13.88
N ASP A 170 -0.34 -15.70 -13.76
CA ASP A 170 -0.23 -17.09 -13.33
C ASP A 170 -0.38 -17.29 -11.81
N GLY A 171 -0.43 -16.18 -11.05
CA GLY A 171 -0.49 -16.17 -9.59
C GLY A 171 0.86 -16.33 -8.90
N GLN A 172 1.97 -16.36 -9.63
CA GLN A 172 3.29 -16.38 -9.02
C GLN A 172 3.65 -15.01 -8.43
N VAL A 173 4.39 -15.01 -7.33
CA VAL A 173 4.91 -13.76 -6.74
C VAL A 173 5.99 -13.19 -7.66
N ALA A 174 5.68 -12.08 -8.32
CA ALA A 174 6.62 -11.36 -9.18
C ALA A 174 7.52 -10.41 -8.39
N ALA A 175 6.98 -9.80 -7.32
CA ALA A 175 7.75 -8.93 -6.42
C ALA A 175 7.10 -8.86 -5.03
N ARG A 176 7.93 -8.58 -4.01
CA ARG A 176 7.51 -8.22 -2.66
C ARG A 176 8.35 -7.05 -2.16
N HIS A 177 7.70 -6.14 -1.46
CA HIS A 177 8.36 -5.02 -0.78
C HIS A 177 7.70 -4.78 0.57
N ASP A 178 8.48 -4.85 1.64
CA ASP A 178 8.05 -4.51 2.99
C ASP A 178 8.55 -3.11 3.34
N GLY A 179 7.66 -2.27 3.83
CA GLY A 179 7.89 -0.86 4.10
C GLY A 179 7.33 0.08 3.05
N MET A 180 7.44 1.38 3.33
CA MET A 180 6.89 2.45 2.49
C MET A 180 7.68 2.60 1.18
N ALA A 181 6.97 2.79 0.05
CA ALA A 181 7.59 3.00 -1.24
C ALA A 181 6.84 3.99 -2.15
N LYS A 182 7.50 4.40 -3.23
CA LYS A 182 6.91 5.27 -4.25
C LYS A 182 6.49 4.44 -5.46
N TYR A 183 5.18 4.21 -5.58
CA TYR A 183 4.61 3.35 -6.63
C TYR A 183 4.23 4.12 -7.91
N ASN A 184 3.94 5.43 -7.83
CA ASN A 184 3.55 6.24 -9.00
C ASN A 184 4.77 6.74 -9.77
N THR A 185 5.59 5.83 -10.29
CA THR A 185 6.69 6.13 -11.19
C THR A 185 6.43 5.53 -12.58
N PRO A 186 6.96 6.13 -13.66
CA PRO A 186 6.83 5.58 -15.00
C PRO A 186 7.36 4.13 -15.10
N GLU A 187 8.48 3.86 -14.42
CA GLU A 187 9.16 2.57 -14.42
C GLU A 187 8.29 1.51 -13.74
N PHE A 188 7.69 1.85 -12.59
CA PHE A 188 6.81 0.92 -11.87
C PHE A 188 5.55 0.59 -12.69
N LYS A 189 4.94 1.62 -13.29
CA LYS A 189 3.80 1.46 -14.19
C LYS A 189 4.15 0.53 -15.36
N ALA A 190 5.25 0.81 -16.06
CA ALA A 190 5.72 0.00 -17.20
C ALA A 190 6.01 -1.46 -16.78
N GLY A 191 6.56 -1.67 -15.59
CA GLY A 191 6.80 -3.02 -15.04
C GLY A 191 5.52 -3.81 -14.83
N LEU A 192 4.47 -3.21 -14.27
CA LEU A 192 3.16 -3.87 -14.14
C LEU A 192 2.51 -4.17 -15.49
N GLU A 193 2.62 -3.25 -16.45
CA GLU A 193 2.10 -3.44 -17.80
C GLU A 193 2.84 -4.56 -18.55
N ALA A 194 4.16 -4.65 -18.39
CA ALA A 194 4.97 -5.73 -18.97
C ALA A 194 4.59 -7.09 -18.38
N LEU A 195 4.42 -7.19 -17.07
CA LEU A 195 3.93 -8.42 -16.42
C LEU A 195 2.56 -8.86 -16.96
N ALA A 196 1.68 -7.90 -17.26
CA ALA A 196 0.33 -8.18 -17.77
C ALA A 196 0.29 -8.65 -19.24
N THR A 197 1.41 -8.56 -19.94
CA THR A 197 1.54 -9.02 -21.34
C THR A 197 2.31 -10.33 -21.46
N THR A 198 2.87 -10.82 -20.34
CA THR A 198 3.56 -12.12 -20.30
C THR A 198 2.53 -13.24 -20.26
N PRO A 199 2.55 -14.21 -21.20
CA PRO A 199 1.60 -15.32 -21.27
C PRO A 199 1.75 -16.32 -20.13
#